data_222db8399584431eb480227dd5cfe467
#
_entry.id   222db8399584431eb480227dd5cfe467
#
_cell.length_a   1.000
_cell.length_b   1.000
_cell.length_c   1.000
_cell.angle_alpha   90.00
_cell.angle_beta   90.00
_cell.angle_gamma   90.00
#
_symmetry.space_group_name_H-M   'P 1'
#
loop_
_entity.id
_entity.type
_entity.pdbx_description
1 polymer ?
#
loop_
_entity_poly.entity_id
_entity_poly.type
_entity_poly.pdbx_seq_one_letter_code
_entity_poly.pdbx_strand_id
1 'polypeptide(L)'
;MDYRKTAQDILDHVGGSKNIASAAHCATRLRLVIADNKKVSKEALENVDGVKGVFEASGQLQIILGTGTVNKVFAEFIDIAGITASSKAEAKEAAAEKQNWFMRAIKLLGDIFVPIIPAIVASGFLMGIMNSLDFMNSNGFLHINTHSSIYVFANLFSNIAYTFLQILIAFSAAKAFGANQYLGAVIGMIMIHPSLQNAYTVATEGVQQTQSVFFGLFKIDMVGYQGHVIPVIIAVWILAVIEKKLHKIVPEVLDLFVTPLVSVFVTGYLTLSIVGPIFVWAENAILGACLLYTSPSPRDISGSR
;
A
#
# COMPACT_ATOMS: atom_id res chain seq x y z
N MET A 1 -10.46 34.11 22.25
CA MET A 1 -9.61 33.74 21.10
C MET A 1 -10.10 34.53 19.87
N ASP A 2 -9.26 35.37 19.36
CA ASP A 2 -9.52 36.11 18.10
C ASP A 2 -8.94 35.30 16.93
N TYR A 3 -9.82 34.73 16.12
CA TYR A 3 -9.44 33.81 15.04
C TYR A 3 -8.61 34.48 13.95
N ARG A 4 -8.88 35.77 13.67
CA ARG A 4 -8.13 36.55 12.68
C ARG A 4 -6.72 36.87 13.17
N LYS A 5 -6.58 37.23 14.44
CA LYS A 5 -5.27 37.44 15.06
C LYS A 5 -4.45 36.14 15.09
N THR A 6 -5.07 35.02 15.52
CA THR A 6 -4.41 33.71 15.51
C THR A 6 -3.95 33.31 14.10
N ALA A 7 -4.78 33.55 13.08
CA ALA A 7 -4.42 33.28 11.68
C ALA A 7 -3.25 34.16 11.20
N GLN A 8 -3.24 35.43 11.58
CA GLN A 8 -2.13 36.34 11.25
C GLN A 8 -0.83 35.92 11.94
N ASP A 9 -0.88 35.62 13.23
CA ASP A 9 0.29 35.18 14.00
C ASP A 9 0.87 33.90 13.41
N ILE A 10 0.02 32.94 13.01
CA ILE A 10 0.45 31.72 12.31
C ILE A 10 1.12 32.06 10.99
N LEU A 11 0.54 32.97 10.19
CA LEU A 11 1.09 33.36 8.90
C LEU A 11 2.45 34.01 9.02
N ASP A 12 2.65 34.86 10.01
CA ASP A 12 3.91 35.53 10.27
C ASP A 12 5.01 34.54 10.67
N HIS A 13 4.67 33.57 11.55
CA HIS A 13 5.62 32.58 12.05
C HIS A 13 5.93 31.44 11.07
N VAL A 14 5.16 31.26 10.00
CA VAL A 14 5.48 30.35 8.88
C VAL A 14 6.28 31.02 7.77
N GLY A 15 6.58 32.30 7.89
CA GLY A 15 7.38 33.06 6.92
C GLY A 15 6.56 33.75 5.82
N GLY A 16 5.28 34.03 6.10
CA GLY A 16 4.36 34.75 5.21
C GLY A 16 3.79 33.90 4.07
N SER A 17 2.87 34.51 3.32
CA SER A 17 2.12 33.82 2.24
C SER A 17 3.02 33.23 1.14
N LYS A 18 4.13 33.90 0.82
CA LYS A 18 5.09 33.44 -0.20
C LYS A 18 5.82 32.15 0.18
N ASN A 19 5.82 31.80 1.47
CA ASN A 19 6.43 30.56 1.96
C ASN A 19 5.46 29.39 2.01
N ILE A 20 4.18 29.60 1.66
CA ILE A 20 3.15 28.58 1.69
C ILE A 20 2.87 28.09 0.26
N ALA A 21 3.21 26.84 -0.02
CA ALA A 21 2.93 26.21 -1.31
C ALA A 21 1.48 25.69 -1.39
N SER A 22 0.90 25.26 -0.26
CA SER A 22 -0.46 24.75 -0.20
C SER A 22 -0.98 24.80 1.24
N ALA A 23 -2.27 25.08 1.41
CA ALA A 23 -2.94 25.08 2.70
C ALA A 23 -4.24 24.26 2.65
N ALA A 24 -4.40 23.36 3.60
CA ALA A 24 -5.59 22.54 3.80
C ALA A 24 -5.86 22.35 5.30
N HIS A 25 -7.04 21.90 5.68
CA HIS A 25 -7.33 21.54 7.07
C HIS A 25 -8.04 20.20 7.18
N CYS A 26 -8.00 19.60 8.35
CA CYS A 26 -8.87 18.48 8.73
C CYS A 26 -9.67 18.86 9.97
N ALA A 27 -10.39 17.91 10.58
CA ALA A 27 -11.28 18.17 11.71
C ALA A 27 -10.61 18.93 12.88
N THR A 28 -9.29 18.79 13.09
CA THR A 28 -8.58 19.34 14.24
C THR A 28 -7.28 20.08 13.90
N ARG A 29 -6.78 20.01 12.64
CA ARG A 29 -5.43 20.47 12.28
C ARG A 29 -5.44 21.32 11.03
N LEU A 30 -4.69 22.41 11.06
CA LEU A 30 -4.26 23.16 9.88
C LEU A 30 -3.02 22.45 9.29
N ARG A 31 -3.00 22.24 7.98
CA ARG A 31 -1.93 21.54 7.24
C ARG A 31 -1.37 22.46 6.19
N LEU A 32 -0.10 22.79 6.31
CA LEU A 32 0.60 23.69 5.40
C LEU A 32 1.74 22.95 4.72
N VAL A 33 1.89 23.13 3.44
CA VAL A 33 3.10 22.75 2.70
C VAL A 33 3.97 23.99 2.61
N ILE A 34 5.11 23.96 3.28
CA ILE A 34 6.03 25.09 3.42
C ILE A 34 7.11 25.01 2.32
N ALA A 35 7.41 26.15 1.69
CA ALA A 35 8.43 26.23 0.67
C ALA A 35 9.85 26.14 1.25
N ASP A 36 10.13 26.88 2.31
CA ASP A 36 11.42 26.92 3.00
C ASP A 36 11.20 26.77 4.52
N ASN A 37 11.52 25.61 5.06
CA ASN A 37 11.36 25.29 6.49
C ASN A 37 12.27 26.14 7.40
N LYS A 38 13.33 26.74 6.87
CA LYS A 38 14.22 27.62 7.67
C LYS A 38 13.53 28.90 8.12
N LYS A 39 12.45 29.29 7.44
CA LYS A 39 11.68 30.49 7.78
C LYS A 39 10.57 30.22 8.79
N VAL A 40 10.39 28.96 9.22
CA VAL A 40 9.37 28.56 10.18
C VAL A 40 9.93 28.58 11.59
N SER A 41 9.32 29.36 12.47
CA SER A 41 9.63 29.35 13.91
C SER A 41 8.65 28.45 14.66
N LYS A 42 9.02 27.18 14.90
CA LYS A 42 8.15 26.22 15.61
C LYS A 42 7.84 26.64 17.04
N GLU A 43 8.83 27.15 17.75
CA GLU A 43 8.66 27.61 19.14
C GLU A 43 7.66 28.80 19.22
N ALA A 44 7.74 29.71 18.26
CA ALA A 44 6.80 30.84 18.19
C ALA A 44 5.37 30.38 17.85
N LEU A 45 5.24 29.39 16.94
CA LEU A 45 3.95 28.80 16.56
C LEU A 45 3.27 28.06 17.74
N GLU A 46 4.03 27.41 18.59
CA GLU A 46 3.50 26.72 19.78
C GLU A 46 2.97 27.70 20.83
N ASN A 47 3.48 28.94 20.86
CA ASN A 47 3.05 29.99 21.76
C ASN A 47 1.88 30.84 21.23
N VAL A 48 1.39 30.59 20.00
CA VAL A 48 0.25 31.30 19.43
C VAL A 48 -1.04 30.89 20.15
N ASP A 49 -1.88 31.85 20.52
CA ASP A 49 -3.14 31.59 21.21
C ASP A 49 -4.04 30.65 20.39
N GLY A 50 -4.43 29.54 20.99
CA GLY A 50 -5.26 28.49 20.38
C GLY A 50 -4.49 27.38 19.64
N VAL A 51 -3.18 27.47 19.53
CA VAL A 51 -2.35 26.35 19.06
C VAL A 51 -2.10 25.38 20.21
N LYS A 52 -2.33 24.10 19.98
CA LYS A 52 -2.16 23.01 20.95
C LYS A 52 -0.91 22.18 20.71
N GLY A 53 -0.25 22.40 19.61
CA GLY A 53 0.99 21.73 19.23
C GLY A 53 1.29 21.88 17.75
N VAL A 54 2.57 21.76 17.40
CA VAL A 54 3.10 21.91 16.04
C VAL A 54 4.05 20.76 15.74
N PHE A 55 3.85 20.07 14.63
CA PHE A 55 4.75 19.00 14.20
C PHE A 55 4.82 18.88 12.69
N GLU A 56 5.88 18.30 12.18
CA GLU A 56 6.05 17.96 10.78
C GLU A 56 5.78 16.49 10.55
N ALA A 57 4.89 16.20 9.61
CA ALA A 57 4.64 14.83 9.17
C ALA A 57 4.33 14.80 7.67
N SER A 58 4.93 13.84 6.98
CA SER A 58 4.70 13.60 5.54
C SER A 58 4.96 14.84 4.66
N GLY A 59 5.95 15.65 4.99
CA GLY A 59 6.30 16.88 4.23
C GLY A 59 5.33 18.04 4.44
N GLN A 60 4.49 17.97 5.46
CA GLN A 60 3.54 19.03 5.85
C GLN A 60 3.83 19.50 7.27
N LEU A 61 3.75 20.79 7.48
CA LEU A 61 3.65 21.40 8.81
C LEU A 61 2.20 21.27 9.28
N GLN A 62 1.99 20.63 10.41
CA GLN A 62 0.67 20.40 10.99
C GLN A 62 0.55 21.16 12.31
N ILE A 63 -0.44 22.06 12.39
CA ILE A 63 -0.73 22.89 13.55
C ILE A 63 -2.05 22.44 14.13
N ILE A 64 -2.04 21.94 15.37
CA ILE A 64 -3.23 21.44 16.07
C ILE A 64 -3.98 22.62 16.69
N LEU A 65 -5.21 22.84 16.23
CA LEU A 65 -6.08 23.91 16.74
C LEU A 65 -7.31 23.37 17.47
N GLY A 66 -7.69 22.10 17.19
CA GLY A 66 -8.85 21.44 17.77
C GLY A 66 -10.13 21.58 16.91
N THR A 67 -11.13 20.78 17.26
CA THR A 67 -12.44 20.73 16.56
C THR A 67 -13.19 22.06 16.64
N GLY A 68 -13.70 22.51 15.49
CA GLY A 68 -14.46 23.76 15.38
C GLY A 68 -13.59 25.01 15.25
N THR A 69 -12.50 25.11 15.99
CA THR A 69 -11.55 26.23 15.94
C THR A 69 -10.79 26.25 14.61
N VAL A 70 -10.36 25.08 14.13
CA VAL A 70 -9.58 24.97 12.90
C VAL A 70 -10.31 25.53 11.67
N ASN A 71 -11.62 25.34 11.56
CA ASN A 71 -12.40 25.80 10.41
C ASN A 71 -12.45 27.34 10.37
N LYS A 72 -12.59 27.99 11.53
CA LYS A 72 -12.66 29.44 11.66
C LYS A 72 -11.29 30.08 11.41
N VAL A 73 -10.25 29.54 12.01
CA VAL A 73 -8.87 30.01 11.79
C VAL A 73 -8.44 29.79 10.34
N PHE A 74 -8.83 28.67 9.73
CA PHE A 74 -8.50 28.38 8.34
C PHE A 74 -9.16 29.36 7.35
N ALA A 75 -10.43 29.70 7.57
CA ALA A 75 -11.12 30.69 6.73
C ALA A 75 -10.43 32.06 6.76
N GLU A 76 -10.10 32.55 7.97
CA GLU A 76 -9.33 33.81 8.12
C GLU A 76 -7.91 33.70 7.54
N PHE A 77 -7.25 32.54 7.72
CA PHE A 77 -5.91 32.31 7.22
C PHE A 77 -5.81 32.39 5.71
N ILE A 78 -6.78 31.79 5.00
CA ILE A 78 -6.85 31.87 3.53
C ILE A 78 -7.10 33.30 3.06
N ASP A 79 -8.02 33.98 3.71
CA ASP A 79 -8.37 35.37 3.41
C ASP A 79 -7.13 36.29 3.55
N ILE A 80 -6.43 36.20 4.69
CA ILE A 80 -5.25 37.02 4.98
C ILE A 80 -4.08 36.64 4.07
N ALA A 81 -3.84 35.34 3.85
CA ALA A 81 -2.75 34.87 3.03
C ALA A 81 -2.95 35.10 1.52
N GLY A 82 -4.18 35.38 1.08
CA GLY A 82 -4.52 35.58 -0.33
C GLY A 82 -4.33 34.30 -1.16
N ILE A 83 -4.52 33.13 -0.56
CA ILE A 83 -4.36 31.83 -1.21
C ILE A 83 -5.68 31.10 -1.31
N THR A 84 -5.85 30.29 -2.35
CA THR A 84 -7.01 29.41 -2.48
C THR A 84 -6.87 28.20 -1.60
N ALA A 85 -7.99 27.75 -0.99
CA ALA A 85 -8.03 26.52 -0.23
C ALA A 85 -7.65 25.34 -1.15
N SER A 86 -6.56 24.66 -0.82
CA SER A 86 -6.18 23.45 -1.53
C SER A 86 -6.98 22.24 -1.01
N SER A 87 -7.37 21.34 -1.91
CA SER A 87 -7.95 20.07 -1.50
C SER A 87 -6.91 19.25 -0.72
N LYS A 88 -7.38 18.29 0.09
CA LYS A 88 -6.50 17.32 0.78
C LYS A 88 -5.56 16.59 -0.18
N ALA A 89 -6.02 16.37 -1.42
CA ALA A 89 -5.25 15.70 -2.46
C ALA A 89 -4.13 16.58 -2.99
N GLU A 90 -4.41 17.85 -3.31
CA GLU A 90 -3.41 18.81 -3.79
C GLU A 90 -2.33 19.12 -2.74
N ALA A 91 -2.71 19.27 -1.46
CA ALA A 91 -1.74 19.42 -0.38
C ALA A 91 -0.86 18.17 -0.19
N LYS A 92 -1.41 16.97 -0.46
CA LYS A 92 -0.67 15.69 -0.43
C LYS A 92 0.30 15.58 -1.61
N GLU A 93 -0.10 16.04 -2.79
CA GLU A 93 0.74 16.07 -4.00
C GLU A 93 1.89 17.06 -3.87
N ALA A 94 1.62 18.30 -3.46
CA ALA A 94 2.65 19.32 -3.23
C ALA A 94 3.68 18.91 -2.16
N ALA A 95 3.25 18.17 -1.12
CA ALA A 95 4.16 17.60 -0.14
C ALA A 95 5.00 16.43 -0.69
N ALA A 96 4.44 15.66 -1.64
CA ALA A 96 5.13 14.51 -2.24
C ALA A 96 6.29 14.94 -3.16
N GLU A 97 6.19 16.10 -3.84
CA GLU A 97 7.26 16.62 -4.70
C GLU A 97 8.56 16.92 -3.96
N LYS A 98 8.48 17.25 -2.68
CA LYS A 98 9.66 17.57 -1.84
C LYS A 98 10.30 16.35 -1.17
N GLN A 99 9.70 15.17 -1.29
CA GLN A 99 10.21 13.95 -0.64
C GLN A 99 11.21 13.23 -1.55
N ASN A 100 12.28 12.66 -0.93
CA ASN A 100 13.20 11.77 -1.59
C ASN A 100 12.42 10.55 -2.17
N TRP A 101 12.88 10.02 -3.32
CA TRP A 101 12.25 8.88 -3.98
C TRP A 101 11.98 7.68 -3.04
N PHE A 102 12.89 7.44 -2.08
CA PHE A 102 12.78 6.38 -1.08
C PHE A 102 11.59 6.61 -0.13
N MET A 103 11.42 7.84 0.37
CA MET A 103 10.27 8.20 1.21
C MET A 103 8.95 8.13 0.45
N ARG A 104 8.96 8.43 -0.85
CA ARG A 104 7.79 8.26 -1.73
C ARG A 104 7.41 6.80 -1.89
N ALA A 105 8.40 5.89 -2.03
CA ALA A 105 8.17 4.46 -2.11
C ALA A 105 7.59 3.90 -0.80
N ILE A 106 8.13 4.29 0.36
CA ILE A 106 7.59 3.88 1.68
C ILE A 106 6.16 4.39 1.86
N LYS A 107 5.89 5.64 1.49
CA LYS A 107 4.54 6.21 1.57
C LYS A 107 3.56 5.47 0.67
N LEU A 108 3.96 5.14 -0.56
CA LEU A 108 3.16 4.36 -1.49
C LEU A 108 2.82 2.99 -0.92
N LEU A 109 3.81 2.28 -0.35
CA LEU A 109 3.57 1.01 0.34
C LEU A 109 2.57 1.19 1.50
N GLY A 110 2.73 2.23 2.30
CA GLY A 110 1.76 2.57 3.36
C GLY A 110 0.35 2.82 2.81
N ASP A 111 0.22 3.59 1.74
CA ASP A 111 -1.07 3.89 1.11
C ASP A 111 -1.75 2.61 0.54
N ILE A 112 -0.97 1.61 0.14
CA ILE A 112 -1.46 0.29 -0.32
C ILE A 112 -1.85 -0.61 0.85
N PHE A 113 -1.00 -0.72 1.89
CA PHE A 113 -1.19 -1.71 2.95
C PHE A 113 -2.13 -1.26 4.06
N VAL A 114 -2.16 0.02 4.42
CA VAL A 114 -2.99 0.54 5.53
C VAL A 114 -4.48 0.17 5.39
N PRO A 115 -5.11 0.25 4.20
CA PRO A 115 -6.51 -0.16 4.05
C PRO A 115 -6.74 -1.67 4.24
N ILE A 116 -5.72 -2.50 4.05
CA ILE A 116 -5.80 -3.97 4.11
C ILE A 116 -5.55 -4.48 5.53
N ILE A 117 -4.85 -3.70 6.39
CA ILE A 117 -4.50 -4.08 7.76
C ILE A 117 -5.67 -4.68 8.55
N PRO A 118 -6.89 -4.08 8.56
CA PRO A 118 -7.99 -4.65 9.33
C PRO A 118 -8.35 -6.07 8.92
N ALA A 119 -8.30 -6.39 7.62
CA ALA A 119 -8.60 -7.73 7.10
C ALA A 119 -7.51 -8.73 7.50
N ILE A 120 -6.23 -8.32 7.38
CA ILE A 120 -5.08 -9.16 7.78
C ILE A 120 -5.11 -9.43 9.29
N VAL A 121 -5.38 -8.40 10.12
CA VAL A 121 -5.43 -8.52 11.57
C VAL A 121 -6.57 -9.45 12.00
N ALA A 122 -7.77 -9.30 11.42
CA ALA A 122 -8.91 -10.17 11.74
C ALA A 122 -8.61 -11.65 11.41
N SER A 123 -8.08 -11.91 10.21
CA SER A 123 -7.70 -13.25 9.77
C SER A 123 -6.55 -13.82 10.61
N GLY A 124 -5.51 -13.03 10.87
CA GLY A 124 -4.35 -13.45 11.66
C GLY A 124 -4.70 -13.76 13.12
N PHE A 125 -5.58 -12.96 13.72
CA PHE A 125 -6.04 -13.21 15.09
C PHE A 125 -6.84 -14.52 15.18
N LEU A 126 -7.74 -14.75 14.23
CA LEU A 126 -8.51 -16.00 14.16
C LEU A 126 -7.59 -17.21 13.89
N MET A 127 -6.58 -17.05 13.01
CA MET A 127 -5.58 -18.08 12.75
C MET A 127 -4.74 -18.41 13.99
N GLY A 128 -4.38 -17.39 14.78
CA GLY A 128 -3.69 -17.59 16.05
C GLY A 128 -4.52 -18.40 17.06
N ILE A 129 -5.83 -18.14 17.15
CA ILE A 129 -6.76 -18.93 17.97
C ILE A 129 -6.81 -20.37 17.46
N MET A 130 -7.02 -20.59 16.15
CA MET A 130 -7.12 -21.93 15.59
C MET A 130 -5.85 -22.74 15.79
N ASN A 131 -4.66 -22.14 15.54
CA ASN A 131 -3.37 -22.80 15.80
C ASN A 131 -3.18 -23.16 17.29
N SER A 132 -3.65 -22.29 18.19
CA SER A 132 -3.59 -22.57 19.63
C SER A 132 -4.50 -23.75 20.02
N LEU A 133 -5.70 -23.81 19.44
CA LEU A 133 -6.63 -24.92 19.63
C LEU A 133 -6.05 -26.24 19.09
N ASP A 134 -5.42 -26.20 17.91
CA ASP A 134 -4.75 -27.36 17.31
C ASP A 134 -3.59 -27.86 18.18
N PHE A 135 -2.77 -26.94 18.69
CA PHE A 135 -1.69 -27.28 19.61
C PHE A 135 -2.21 -27.94 20.88
N MET A 136 -3.25 -27.38 21.49
CA MET A 136 -3.87 -27.95 22.70
C MET A 136 -4.48 -29.32 22.45
N ASN A 137 -5.14 -29.50 21.30
CA ASN A 137 -5.72 -30.77 20.90
C ASN A 137 -4.65 -31.85 20.64
N SER A 138 -3.55 -31.48 19.96
CA SER A 138 -2.44 -32.38 19.64
C SER A 138 -1.67 -32.84 20.90
N ASN A 139 -1.60 -31.98 21.92
CA ASN A 139 -0.95 -32.32 23.20
C ASN A 139 -1.89 -32.94 24.24
N GLY A 140 -3.14 -33.26 23.88
CA GLY A 140 -4.08 -33.90 24.76
C GLY A 140 -4.70 -33.04 25.87
N PHE A 141 -4.46 -31.70 25.84
CA PHE A 141 -5.07 -30.76 26.79
C PHE A 141 -6.55 -30.52 26.51
N LEU A 142 -6.98 -30.65 25.24
CA LEU A 142 -8.36 -30.53 24.80
C LEU A 142 -8.67 -31.64 23.80
N HIS A 143 -9.91 -32.12 23.82
CA HIS A 143 -10.42 -33.06 22.83
C HIS A 143 -11.41 -32.31 21.91
N ILE A 144 -10.90 -31.75 20.83
CA ILE A 144 -11.70 -31.01 19.86
C ILE A 144 -12.03 -31.92 18.68
N ASN A 145 -13.31 -31.97 18.32
CA ASN A 145 -13.71 -32.63 17.10
C ASN A 145 -13.39 -31.76 15.89
N THR A 146 -12.25 -32.04 15.23
CA THR A 146 -11.77 -31.32 14.06
C THR A 146 -12.68 -31.46 12.82
N HIS A 147 -13.59 -32.42 12.83
CA HIS A 147 -14.61 -32.61 11.79
C HIS A 147 -15.92 -31.87 12.07
N SER A 148 -16.03 -31.17 13.19
CA SER A 148 -17.20 -30.34 13.46
C SER A 148 -17.29 -29.17 12.46
N SER A 149 -18.51 -28.84 12.04
CA SER A 149 -18.73 -27.73 11.08
C SER A 149 -18.18 -26.39 11.58
N ILE A 150 -18.30 -26.13 12.88
CA ILE A 150 -17.78 -24.89 13.51
C ILE A 150 -16.26 -24.83 13.36
N TYR A 151 -15.54 -25.91 13.63
CA TYR A 151 -14.08 -25.97 13.51
C TYR A 151 -13.65 -25.79 12.05
N VAL A 152 -14.27 -26.51 11.11
CA VAL A 152 -13.96 -26.43 9.67
C VAL A 152 -14.20 -25.03 9.13
N PHE A 153 -15.33 -24.40 9.48
CA PHE A 153 -15.61 -23.03 9.04
C PHE A 153 -14.70 -21.99 9.71
N ALA A 154 -14.40 -22.13 11.00
CA ALA A 154 -13.46 -21.25 11.69
C ALA A 154 -12.07 -21.31 11.06
N ASN A 155 -11.59 -22.50 10.71
CA ASN A 155 -10.32 -22.69 10.02
C ASN A 155 -10.33 -22.06 8.61
N LEU A 156 -11.40 -22.24 7.85
CA LEU A 156 -11.58 -21.60 6.55
C LEU A 156 -11.56 -20.05 6.67
N PHE A 157 -12.28 -19.49 7.65
CA PHE A 157 -12.33 -18.03 7.85
C PHE A 157 -11.00 -17.46 8.33
N SER A 158 -10.24 -18.23 9.12
CA SER A 158 -8.93 -17.80 9.61
C SER A 158 -7.91 -17.58 8.50
N ASN A 159 -8.00 -18.33 7.41
CA ASN A 159 -7.02 -18.31 6.33
C ASN A 159 -7.42 -17.44 5.12
N ILE A 160 -8.67 -16.95 5.07
CA ILE A 160 -9.25 -16.34 3.87
C ILE A 160 -8.49 -15.11 3.38
N ALA A 161 -8.08 -14.21 4.31
CA ALA A 161 -7.39 -12.99 3.91
C ALA A 161 -5.98 -13.26 3.37
N TYR A 162 -5.31 -14.29 3.86
CA TYR A 162 -3.99 -14.69 3.37
C TYR A 162 -4.07 -15.42 2.03
N THR A 163 -5.07 -16.28 1.86
CA THR A 163 -5.30 -17.00 0.60
C THR A 163 -5.58 -16.05 -0.57
N PHE A 164 -6.32 -14.96 -0.32
CA PHE A 164 -6.70 -13.98 -1.33
C PHE A 164 -5.99 -12.64 -1.16
N LEU A 165 -4.84 -12.63 -0.49
CA LEU A 165 -4.09 -11.41 -0.20
C LEU A 165 -3.73 -10.62 -1.46
N GLN A 166 -3.40 -11.30 -2.55
CA GLN A 166 -3.06 -10.70 -3.84
C GLN A 166 -4.22 -9.85 -4.40
N ILE A 167 -5.46 -10.29 -4.22
CA ILE A 167 -6.64 -9.53 -4.65
C ILE A 167 -6.78 -8.25 -3.84
N LEU A 168 -6.59 -8.34 -2.51
CA LEU A 168 -6.67 -7.19 -1.61
C LEU A 168 -5.58 -6.16 -1.93
N ILE A 169 -4.34 -6.64 -2.14
CA ILE A 169 -3.21 -5.79 -2.52
C ILE A 169 -3.47 -5.13 -3.87
N ALA A 170 -3.90 -5.90 -4.87
CA ALA A 170 -4.14 -5.40 -6.21
C ALA A 170 -5.26 -4.34 -6.24
N PHE A 171 -6.35 -4.55 -5.50
CA PHE A 171 -7.43 -3.58 -5.34
C PHE A 171 -6.94 -2.27 -4.71
N SER A 172 -6.19 -2.37 -3.63
CA SER A 172 -5.65 -1.20 -2.92
C SER A 172 -4.56 -0.48 -3.73
N ALA A 173 -3.68 -1.22 -4.41
CA ALA A 173 -2.64 -0.66 -5.26
C ALA A 173 -3.24 0.09 -6.47
N ALA A 174 -4.31 -0.43 -7.09
CA ALA A 174 -5.01 0.27 -8.16
C ALA A 174 -5.52 1.64 -7.70
N LYS A 175 -6.08 1.73 -6.50
CA LYS A 175 -6.46 3.00 -5.89
C LYS A 175 -5.26 3.94 -5.70
N ALA A 176 -4.16 3.42 -5.19
CA ALA A 176 -2.95 4.21 -4.94
C ALA A 176 -2.31 4.74 -6.23
N PHE A 177 -2.36 3.96 -7.32
CA PHE A 177 -1.88 4.37 -8.64
C PHE A 177 -2.89 5.17 -9.47
N GLY A 178 -4.13 5.34 -8.98
CA GLY A 178 -5.21 6.06 -9.68
C GLY A 178 -5.70 5.31 -10.92
N ALA A 179 -5.82 4.00 -10.83
CA ALA A 179 -6.44 3.09 -11.79
C ALA A 179 -7.79 2.58 -11.27
N ASN A 180 -8.54 1.90 -12.11
CA ASN A 180 -9.78 1.28 -11.70
C ASN A 180 -9.51 0.12 -10.72
N GLN A 181 -10.06 0.22 -9.51
CA GLN A 181 -9.84 -0.76 -8.44
C GLN A 181 -10.34 -2.17 -8.79
N TYR A 182 -11.44 -2.26 -9.52
CA TYR A 182 -12.01 -3.55 -9.93
C TYR A 182 -11.14 -4.23 -10.98
N LEU A 183 -10.57 -3.48 -11.92
CA LEU A 183 -9.60 -4.03 -12.87
C LEU A 183 -8.33 -4.48 -12.15
N GLY A 184 -7.88 -3.72 -11.14
CA GLY A 184 -6.80 -4.14 -10.25
C GLY A 184 -7.11 -5.48 -9.57
N ALA A 185 -8.30 -5.63 -8.98
CA ALA A 185 -8.73 -6.90 -8.40
C ALA A 185 -8.71 -8.07 -9.40
N VAL A 186 -9.14 -7.83 -10.65
CA VAL A 186 -9.09 -8.84 -11.72
C VAL A 186 -7.66 -9.29 -12.00
N ILE A 187 -6.68 -8.37 -12.03
CA ILE A 187 -5.26 -8.74 -12.16
C ILE A 187 -4.81 -9.60 -10.97
N GLY A 188 -5.19 -9.25 -9.74
CA GLY A 188 -4.92 -10.08 -8.57
C GLY A 188 -5.52 -11.49 -8.67
N MET A 189 -6.76 -11.61 -9.18
CA MET A 189 -7.43 -12.91 -9.43
C MET A 189 -6.70 -13.72 -10.50
N ILE A 190 -6.24 -13.10 -11.58
CA ILE A 190 -5.46 -13.77 -12.63
C ILE A 190 -4.18 -14.37 -12.05
N MET A 191 -3.49 -13.66 -11.16
CA MET A 191 -2.22 -14.10 -10.58
C MET A 191 -2.35 -15.28 -9.61
N ILE A 192 -3.53 -15.53 -9.06
CA ILE A 192 -3.81 -16.68 -8.16
C ILE A 192 -4.86 -17.63 -8.73
N HIS A 193 -5.08 -17.58 -10.05
CA HIS A 193 -6.12 -18.37 -10.69
C HIS A 193 -5.91 -19.88 -10.44
N PRO A 194 -6.97 -20.67 -10.17
CA PRO A 194 -6.86 -22.12 -9.89
C PRO A 194 -6.22 -22.95 -11.01
N SER A 195 -6.19 -22.46 -12.26
CA SER A 195 -5.48 -23.10 -13.37
C SER A 195 -3.95 -22.96 -13.29
N LEU A 196 -3.44 -22.12 -12.39
CA LEU A 196 -2.03 -22.03 -12.06
C LEU A 196 -1.75 -22.96 -10.89
N GLN A 197 -0.61 -23.66 -10.93
CA GLN A 197 -0.17 -24.48 -9.79
C GLN A 197 0.02 -23.59 -8.57
N ASN A 198 -0.42 -24.04 -7.41
CA ASN A 198 -0.26 -23.27 -6.19
C ASN A 198 1.24 -23.12 -5.82
N ALA A 199 1.69 -21.86 -5.59
CA ALA A 199 3.10 -21.60 -5.26
C ALA A 199 3.59 -22.36 -4.02
N TYR A 200 2.74 -22.62 -3.05
CA TYR A 200 3.13 -23.36 -1.83
C TYR A 200 3.35 -24.86 -2.06
N THR A 201 2.78 -25.45 -3.11
CA THR A 201 2.98 -26.87 -3.43
C THR A 201 4.20 -27.12 -4.32
N VAL A 202 4.76 -26.08 -4.93
CA VAL A 202 5.93 -26.21 -5.82
C VAL A 202 7.16 -26.78 -5.09
N ALA A 203 7.33 -26.44 -3.80
CA ALA A 203 8.44 -26.95 -2.99
C ALA A 203 8.39 -28.47 -2.76
N THR A 204 7.20 -29.08 -2.76
CA THR A 204 6.98 -30.52 -2.51
C THR A 204 6.75 -31.30 -3.80
N GLU A 205 6.09 -30.72 -4.78
CA GLU A 205 5.63 -31.40 -6.00
C GLU A 205 6.46 -31.06 -7.23
N GLY A 206 7.31 -30.02 -7.16
CA GLY A 206 8.00 -29.44 -8.30
C GLY A 206 7.06 -28.68 -9.24
N VAL A 207 7.62 -28.10 -10.30
CA VAL A 207 6.84 -27.43 -11.35
C VAL A 207 6.22 -28.47 -12.27
N GLN A 208 4.88 -28.54 -12.32
CA GLN A 208 4.15 -29.57 -13.06
C GLN A 208 3.85 -29.15 -14.50
N GLN A 209 3.66 -27.84 -14.74
CA GLN A 209 3.24 -27.32 -16.05
C GLN A 209 4.07 -26.12 -16.47
N THR A 210 4.48 -26.13 -17.73
CA THR A 210 5.16 -25.01 -18.38
C THR A 210 4.41 -24.62 -19.65
N GLN A 211 4.40 -23.31 -19.93
CA GLN A 211 3.75 -22.77 -21.14
C GLN A 211 4.76 -21.99 -21.98
N SER A 212 4.77 -22.24 -23.29
CA SER A 212 5.56 -21.44 -24.23
C SER A 212 4.89 -20.10 -24.47
N VAL A 213 5.63 -18.99 -24.36
CA VAL A 213 5.14 -17.63 -24.58
C VAL A 213 5.89 -16.94 -25.70
N PHE A 214 5.33 -15.83 -26.21
CA PHE A 214 5.87 -15.07 -27.33
C PHE A 214 6.24 -15.95 -28.53
N PHE A 215 5.28 -16.73 -29.03
CA PHE A 215 5.45 -17.63 -30.19
C PHE A 215 6.53 -18.70 -30.00
N GLY A 216 6.79 -19.11 -28.76
CA GLY A 216 7.78 -20.15 -28.44
C GLY A 216 9.18 -19.65 -28.13
N LEU A 217 9.33 -18.33 -27.94
CA LEU A 217 10.66 -17.74 -27.67
C LEU A 217 11.23 -18.25 -26.34
N PHE A 218 10.39 -18.41 -25.30
CA PHE A 218 10.79 -18.99 -24.02
C PHE A 218 9.60 -19.69 -23.32
N LYS A 219 9.91 -20.47 -22.31
CA LYS A 219 8.92 -21.17 -21.49
C LYS A 219 8.84 -20.52 -20.11
N ILE A 220 7.64 -20.44 -19.59
CA ILE A 220 7.36 -19.99 -18.23
C ILE A 220 6.70 -21.12 -17.45
N ASP A 221 6.91 -21.13 -16.16
CA ASP A 221 6.25 -22.04 -15.23
C ASP A 221 4.84 -21.55 -14.95
N MET A 222 3.84 -22.43 -15.08
CA MET A 222 2.43 -22.11 -14.82
C MET A 222 2.13 -22.17 -13.32
N VAL A 223 2.83 -21.34 -12.55
CA VAL A 223 2.75 -21.25 -11.09
C VAL A 223 2.06 -19.95 -10.71
N GLY A 224 1.18 -20.02 -9.74
CA GLY A 224 0.50 -18.85 -9.17
C GLY A 224 1.44 -18.04 -8.26
N TYR A 225 1.05 -16.80 -8.02
CA TYR A 225 1.86 -15.85 -7.24
C TYR A 225 1.37 -15.70 -5.80
N GLN A 226 0.86 -16.82 -5.20
CA GLN A 226 0.46 -16.83 -3.80
C GLN A 226 1.68 -16.50 -2.91
N GLY A 227 1.51 -15.54 -2.00
CA GLY A 227 2.58 -15.06 -1.12
C GLY A 227 3.52 -14.01 -1.72
N HIS A 228 3.52 -13.80 -3.03
CA HIS A 228 4.38 -12.80 -3.68
C HIS A 228 3.69 -11.45 -3.79
N VAL A 229 4.18 -10.45 -3.06
CA VAL A 229 3.58 -9.11 -2.96
C VAL A 229 4.08 -8.17 -4.06
N ILE A 230 5.40 -8.16 -4.31
CA ILE A 230 6.06 -7.22 -5.22
C ILE A 230 5.56 -7.37 -6.66
N PRO A 231 5.46 -8.59 -7.23
CA PRO A 231 4.92 -8.78 -8.57
C PRO A 231 3.51 -8.21 -8.75
N VAL A 232 2.65 -8.34 -7.73
CA VAL A 232 1.28 -7.83 -7.77
C VAL A 232 1.26 -6.29 -7.86
N ILE A 233 2.05 -5.61 -7.03
CA ILE A 233 2.12 -4.14 -7.04
C ILE A 233 2.59 -3.63 -8.40
N ILE A 234 3.60 -4.28 -8.99
CA ILE A 234 4.14 -3.89 -10.29
C ILE A 234 3.16 -4.20 -11.42
N ALA A 235 2.47 -5.34 -11.37
CA ALA A 235 1.40 -5.65 -12.33
C ALA A 235 0.32 -4.58 -12.34
N VAL A 236 -0.12 -4.14 -11.17
CA VAL A 236 -1.15 -3.10 -11.06
C VAL A 236 -0.62 -1.72 -11.46
N TRP A 237 0.65 -1.43 -11.24
CA TRP A 237 1.28 -0.21 -11.77
C TRP A 237 1.28 -0.22 -13.31
N ILE A 238 1.62 -1.34 -13.95
CA ILE A 238 1.54 -1.51 -15.41
C ILE A 238 0.09 -1.33 -15.90
N LEU A 239 -0.89 -1.93 -15.20
CA LEU A 239 -2.31 -1.73 -15.48
C LEU A 239 -2.65 -0.23 -15.49
N ALA A 240 -2.25 0.50 -14.44
CA ALA A 240 -2.53 1.93 -14.32
C ALA A 240 -1.92 2.76 -15.46
N VAL A 241 -0.74 2.40 -15.92
CA VAL A 241 -0.07 3.07 -17.05
C VAL A 241 -0.81 2.79 -18.36
N ILE A 242 -1.19 1.53 -18.59
CA ILE A 242 -1.90 1.12 -19.80
C ILE A 242 -3.31 1.76 -19.85
N GLU A 243 -4.07 1.64 -18.77
CA GLU A 243 -5.43 2.20 -18.64
C GLU A 243 -5.42 3.71 -18.91
N LYS A 244 -4.54 4.48 -18.26
CA LYS A 244 -4.42 5.93 -18.46
C LYS A 244 -4.01 6.32 -19.89
N LYS A 245 -3.22 5.50 -20.58
CA LYS A 245 -2.87 5.74 -21.96
C LYS A 245 -4.05 5.43 -22.89
N LEU A 246 -4.76 4.33 -22.67
CA LEU A 246 -5.90 3.94 -23.48
C LEU A 246 -7.04 4.95 -23.39
N HIS A 247 -7.38 5.45 -22.21
CA HIS A 247 -8.36 6.54 -22.04
C HIS A 247 -8.07 7.81 -22.85
N LYS A 248 -6.82 8.04 -23.26
CA LYS A 248 -6.43 9.19 -24.09
C LYS A 248 -6.53 8.91 -25.60
N ILE A 249 -6.53 7.63 -25.99
CA ILE A 249 -6.44 7.21 -27.40
C ILE A 249 -7.78 6.70 -27.89
N VAL A 250 -8.53 6.01 -27.02
CA VAL A 250 -9.80 5.37 -27.37
C VAL A 250 -10.93 6.40 -27.38
N PRO A 251 -11.78 6.45 -28.43
CA PRO A 251 -12.96 7.31 -28.44
C PRO A 251 -13.93 6.99 -27.29
N GLU A 252 -14.57 8.01 -26.72
CA GLU A 252 -15.48 7.90 -25.57
C GLU A 252 -16.55 6.80 -25.71
N VAL A 253 -17.09 6.61 -26.92
CA VAL A 253 -18.13 5.59 -27.20
C VAL A 253 -17.62 4.17 -26.98
N LEU A 254 -16.34 3.91 -27.26
CA LEU A 254 -15.71 2.60 -27.16
C LEU A 254 -14.90 2.41 -25.86
N ASP A 255 -14.62 3.50 -25.16
CA ASP A 255 -13.74 3.51 -23.99
C ASP A 255 -14.24 2.58 -22.88
N LEU A 256 -15.56 2.49 -22.69
CA LEU A 256 -16.17 1.64 -21.66
C LEU A 256 -15.87 0.15 -21.85
N PHE A 257 -15.65 -0.31 -23.08
CA PHE A 257 -15.42 -1.73 -23.40
C PHE A 257 -13.98 -2.03 -23.78
N VAL A 258 -13.38 -1.21 -24.63
CA VAL A 258 -12.05 -1.45 -25.19
C VAL A 258 -10.97 -1.25 -24.14
N THR A 259 -11.05 -0.19 -23.35
CA THR A 259 -10.04 0.12 -22.35
C THR A 259 -9.92 -0.96 -21.27
N PRO A 260 -11.00 -1.41 -20.60
CA PRO A 260 -10.89 -2.51 -19.63
C PRO A 260 -10.41 -3.82 -20.27
N LEU A 261 -10.94 -4.18 -21.43
CA LEU A 261 -10.60 -5.42 -22.12
C LEU A 261 -9.10 -5.48 -22.46
N VAL A 262 -8.60 -4.45 -23.13
CA VAL A 262 -7.20 -4.37 -23.56
C VAL A 262 -6.26 -4.23 -22.35
N SER A 263 -6.62 -3.40 -21.37
CA SER A 263 -5.81 -3.19 -20.16
C SER A 263 -5.63 -4.48 -19.39
N VAL A 264 -6.70 -5.23 -19.13
CA VAL A 264 -6.62 -6.50 -18.40
C VAL A 264 -5.88 -7.56 -19.20
N PHE A 265 -6.18 -7.71 -20.49
CA PHE A 265 -5.53 -8.73 -21.32
C PHE A 265 -4.02 -8.49 -21.44
N VAL A 266 -3.62 -7.27 -21.81
CA VAL A 266 -2.21 -6.92 -22.00
C VAL A 266 -1.46 -7.00 -20.68
N THR A 267 -2.02 -6.43 -19.60
CA THR A 267 -1.40 -6.48 -18.27
C THR A 267 -1.30 -7.91 -17.76
N GLY A 268 -2.35 -8.70 -17.84
CA GLY A 268 -2.36 -10.11 -17.41
C GLY A 268 -1.32 -10.94 -18.16
N TYR A 269 -1.25 -10.80 -19.49
CA TYR A 269 -0.26 -11.49 -20.31
C TYR A 269 1.17 -11.08 -19.95
N LEU A 270 1.47 -9.77 -19.84
CA LEU A 270 2.79 -9.27 -19.45
C LEU A 270 3.17 -9.69 -18.02
N THR A 271 2.20 -9.71 -17.13
CA THR A 271 2.43 -10.11 -15.74
C THR A 271 2.85 -11.58 -15.65
N LEU A 272 2.09 -12.48 -16.26
CA LEU A 272 2.38 -13.91 -16.19
C LEU A 272 3.64 -14.29 -17.00
N SER A 273 3.90 -13.61 -18.13
CA SER A 273 4.99 -13.96 -19.03
C SER A 273 6.33 -13.31 -18.69
N ILE A 274 6.36 -12.11 -18.12
CA ILE A 274 7.58 -11.34 -17.92
C ILE A 274 7.76 -10.94 -16.45
N VAL A 275 6.79 -10.17 -15.93
CA VAL A 275 6.93 -9.50 -14.62
C VAL A 275 7.05 -10.54 -13.51
N GLY A 276 6.12 -11.49 -13.46
CA GLY A 276 6.09 -12.51 -12.43
C GLY A 276 7.36 -13.34 -12.37
N PRO A 277 7.78 -14.01 -13.46
CA PRO A 277 9.00 -14.81 -13.47
C PRO A 277 10.26 -14.04 -13.06
N ILE A 278 10.42 -12.79 -13.52
CA ILE A 278 11.58 -11.96 -13.17
C ILE A 278 11.61 -11.67 -11.67
N PHE A 279 10.47 -11.28 -11.09
CA PHE A 279 10.41 -10.91 -9.67
C PHE A 279 10.48 -12.12 -8.74
N VAL A 280 9.89 -13.26 -9.10
CA VAL A 280 10.06 -14.51 -8.35
C VAL A 280 11.53 -14.96 -8.37
N TRP A 281 12.19 -14.85 -9.52
CA TRP A 281 13.64 -15.13 -9.61
C TRP A 281 14.45 -14.18 -8.70
N ALA A 282 14.15 -12.89 -8.71
CA ALA A 282 14.84 -11.91 -7.88
C ALA A 282 14.58 -12.14 -6.37
N GLU A 283 13.35 -12.44 -5.97
CA GLU A 283 12.99 -12.81 -4.59
C GLU A 283 13.76 -14.06 -4.13
N ASN A 284 13.79 -15.09 -4.95
CA ASN A 284 14.52 -16.33 -4.67
C ASN A 284 16.03 -16.10 -4.57
N ALA A 285 16.59 -15.22 -5.41
CA ALA A 285 18.01 -14.86 -5.36
C ALA A 285 18.36 -14.14 -4.05
N ILE A 286 17.50 -13.22 -3.59
CA ILE A 286 17.67 -12.51 -2.31
C ILE A 286 17.57 -13.49 -1.14
N LEU A 287 16.55 -14.35 -1.13
CA LEU A 287 16.38 -15.37 -0.09
C LEU A 287 17.55 -16.34 -0.04
N GLY A 288 18.04 -16.79 -1.21
CA GLY A 288 19.21 -17.64 -1.30
C GLY A 288 20.48 -16.97 -0.76
N ALA A 289 20.68 -15.68 -1.05
CA ALA A 289 21.79 -14.91 -0.50
C ALA A 289 21.69 -14.75 1.03
N CYS A 290 20.49 -14.46 1.54
CA CYS A 290 20.26 -14.37 2.98
C CYS A 290 20.51 -15.70 3.70
N LEU A 291 20.06 -16.82 3.14
CA LEU A 291 20.26 -18.16 3.71
C LEU A 291 21.74 -18.56 3.72
N LEU A 292 22.50 -18.22 2.67
CA LEU A 292 23.95 -18.46 2.62
C LEU A 292 24.69 -17.68 3.73
N TYR A 293 24.21 -16.49 4.08
CA TYR A 293 24.84 -15.66 5.11
C TYR A 293 24.43 -16.07 6.54
N THR A 294 23.23 -16.65 6.71
CA THR A 294 22.68 -17.06 8.02
C THR A 294 22.85 -18.54 8.32
N SER A 295 23.20 -19.36 7.30
CA SER A 295 23.46 -20.78 7.50
C SER A 295 24.75 -20.97 8.28
N PRO A 296 24.75 -21.70 9.44
CA PRO A 296 25.97 -21.97 10.18
C PRO A 296 26.96 -22.68 9.27
N SER A 297 28.21 -22.17 9.23
CA SER A 297 29.29 -22.76 8.49
C SER A 297 29.48 -24.23 8.91
N PRO A 298 29.81 -25.14 7.99
CA PRO A 298 30.16 -26.53 8.35
C PRO A 298 31.25 -26.63 9.44
N ARG A 299 32.03 -25.56 9.67
CA ARG A 299 33.02 -25.44 10.74
C ARG A 299 32.42 -25.25 12.12
N ASP A 300 31.22 -24.65 12.21
CA ASP A 300 30.56 -24.41 13.51
C ASP A 300 29.89 -25.68 14.05
N ILE A 301 29.64 -26.67 13.19
CA ILE A 301 29.05 -27.96 13.58
C ILE A 301 30.11 -28.96 14.04
N SER A 302 31.37 -28.75 13.68
CA SER A 302 32.48 -29.65 14.05
C SER A 302 33.11 -29.37 15.41
N GLY A 303 32.68 -28.33 16.13
CA GLY A 303 33.23 -27.90 17.41
C GLY A 303 32.59 -28.53 18.68
N SER A 304 31.55 -29.38 18.53
CA SER A 304 30.90 -30.06 19.64
C SER A 304 31.15 -31.59 19.56
N ARG A 305 32.34 -32.01 19.87
CA ARG A 305 32.67 -33.37 20.33
C ARG A 305 33.49 -33.31 21.59
#